data_502093ba89baa6912a30acfd6e39c299
#
_entry.id   502093ba89baa6912a30acfd6e39c299
#
_cell.length_a   1.000
_cell.length_b   1.000
_cell.length_c   1.000
_cell.angle_alpha   90.00
_cell.angle_beta   90.00
_cell.angle_gamma   90.00
#
_symmetry.space_group_name_H-M   'P 1'
#
loop_
_entity.id
_entity.type
_entity.pdbx_description
1 polymer ?
#
loop_
_entity_poly.entity_id
_entity_poly.type
_entity_poly.pdbx_seq_one_letter_code
_entity_poly.pdbx_strand_id
1 'polypeptide(L)'
;MGTIITDVEKDFFSHYPKEREIVKPFLSGFDVTWANHRKAYGSILSVFFLKPEPHMESSFGFESEILTIYSHYDSLEPRTIQAIDKFLSDEPAKGRIDTMTVFIISESKNPVAWIHQYATANRESRLLAGFEANKLREQKNDPWLVRKLLGEQLYPRDLFDFRLPIHNDAFFFGREDLLFDFNNTYKRSENRGLFGLRKTGKTSVFFKLGRRIQAANDGYFF
;
A
#
# COMPACT_ATOMS: atom_id res chain seq x y z
N MET A 1 16.04 0.36 14.66
CA MET A 1 16.45 -0.47 13.52
C MET A 1 15.62 -1.74 13.60
N GLY A 2 14.81 -1.99 12.58
CA GLY A 2 13.88 -3.11 12.55
C GLY A 2 14.57 -4.48 12.60
N THR A 3 13.78 -5.47 12.89
CA THR A 3 14.24 -6.84 13.08
C THR A 3 13.40 -7.82 12.26
N ILE A 4 13.94 -9.00 12.05
CA ILE A 4 13.17 -10.16 11.61
C ILE A 4 12.80 -10.94 12.86
N ILE A 5 11.53 -11.20 13.08
CA ILE A 5 11.14 -11.99 14.26
C ILE A 5 11.72 -13.40 14.16
N THR A 6 12.02 -13.98 15.33
CA THR A 6 12.78 -15.23 15.44
C THR A 6 12.15 -16.40 14.66
N ASP A 7 10.82 -16.51 14.66
CA ASP A 7 10.13 -17.59 13.98
C ASP A 7 10.24 -17.44 12.46
N VAL A 8 10.11 -16.22 11.93
CA VAL A 8 10.29 -15.95 10.49
C VAL A 8 11.74 -16.21 10.05
N GLU A 9 12.74 -15.85 10.89
CA GLU A 9 14.14 -16.13 10.59
C GLU A 9 14.40 -17.65 10.51
N LYS A 10 13.85 -18.43 11.45
CA LYS A 10 14.04 -19.87 11.51
C LYS A 10 13.23 -20.62 10.44
N ASP A 11 11.98 -20.27 10.27
CA ASP A 11 11.04 -21.07 9.46
C ASP A 11 11.07 -20.69 7.99
N PHE A 12 11.40 -19.44 7.67
CA PHE A 12 11.41 -18.96 6.29
C PHE A 12 12.82 -18.58 5.81
N PHE A 13 13.46 -17.60 6.40
CA PHE A 13 14.71 -17.05 5.86
C PHE A 13 15.92 -17.99 5.99
N SER A 14 15.90 -18.94 6.90
CA SER A 14 16.93 -20.01 6.93
C SER A 14 16.88 -20.88 5.68
N HIS A 15 15.69 -21.09 5.10
CA HIS A 15 15.50 -21.86 3.88
C HIS A 15 15.63 -21.01 2.60
N TYR A 16 15.34 -19.71 2.71
CA TYR A 16 15.31 -18.77 1.59
C TYR A 16 16.23 -17.56 1.80
N PRO A 17 17.56 -17.76 1.76
CA PRO A 17 18.53 -16.69 2.04
C PRO A 17 18.52 -15.55 1.01
N LYS A 18 18.07 -15.83 -0.24
CA LYS A 18 17.94 -14.80 -1.28
C LYS A 18 16.86 -13.79 -0.94
N GLU A 19 15.75 -14.25 -0.43
CA GLU A 19 14.63 -13.41 0.04
C GLU A 19 15.06 -12.57 1.25
N ARG A 20 15.86 -13.15 2.14
CA ARG A 20 16.44 -12.41 3.27
C ARG A 20 17.28 -11.23 2.82
N GLU A 21 18.10 -11.40 1.77
CA GLU A 21 18.94 -10.32 1.23
C GLU A 21 18.08 -9.17 0.65
N ILE A 22 16.96 -9.49 -0.01
CA ILE A 22 16.04 -8.51 -0.59
C ILE A 22 15.31 -7.73 0.49
N VAL A 23 14.93 -8.37 1.58
CA VAL A 23 14.22 -7.73 2.68
C VAL A 23 15.14 -6.94 3.60
N LYS A 24 16.44 -7.26 3.63
CA LYS A 24 17.42 -6.60 4.50
C LYS A 24 17.39 -5.07 4.47
N PRO A 25 17.30 -4.37 3.32
CA PRO A 25 17.20 -2.90 3.29
C PRO A 25 16.00 -2.33 4.04
N PHE A 26 14.90 -3.07 4.10
CA PHE A 26 13.69 -2.64 4.79
C PHE A 26 13.87 -2.60 6.32
N LEU A 27 14.82 -3.37 6.87
CA LEU A 27 15.12 -3.38 8.30
C LEU A 27 15.67 -2.04 8.83
N SER A 28 15.90 -1.06 7.97
CA SER A 28 16.19 0.31 8.38
C SER A 28 14.98 1.07 8.91
N GLY A 29 13.77 0.55 8.69
CA GLY A 29 12.53 1.23 9.08
C GLY A 29 11.33 0.31 9.31
N PHE A 30 11.51 -1.01 9.19
CA PHE A 30 10.42 -1.97 9.34
C PHE A 30 10.88 -3.23 10.07
N ASP A 31 9.99 -3.82 10.86
CA ASP A 31 10.12 -5.20 11.34
C ASP A 31 9.46 -6.16 10.36
N VAL A 32 10.06 -7.32 10.13
CA VAL A 32 9.45 -8.41 9.37
C VAL A 32 8.72 -9.33 10.34
N THR A 33 7.40 -9.30 10.29
CA THR A 33 6.54 -9.99 11.26
C THR A 33 5.97 -11.30 10.73
N TRP A 34 5.98 -11.48 9.41
CA TRP A 34 5.53 -12.70 8.75
C TRP A 34 6.15 -12.84 7.36
N ALA A 35 6.40 -14.07 6.93
CA ALA A 35 6.86 -14.40 5.58
C ALA A 35 6.37 -15.79 5.14
N ASN A 36 5.99 -15.92 3.88
CA ASN A 36 5.67 -17.22 3.27
C ASN A 36 5.67 -17.10 1.74
N HIS A 37 5.77 -18.25 1.07
CA HIS A 37 5.44 -18.36 -0.34
C HIS A 37 3.94 -18.57 -0.54
N ARG A 38 3.33 -17.79 -1.41
CA ARG A 38 1.90 -17.85 -1.70
C ARG A 38 1.66 -18.04 -3.20
N LYS A 39 0.70 -18.88 -3.53
CA LYS A 39 0.30 -19.14 -4.93
C LYS A 39 -0.96 -18.37 -5.27
N ALA A 40 -0.88 -17.57 -6.34
CA ALA A 40 -2.04 -16.90 -6.90
C ALA A 40 -1.92 -16.81 -8.43
N TYR A 41 -3.01 -17.04 -9.13
CA TYR A 41 -3.12 -16.94 -10.60
C TYR A 41 -1.97 -17.61 -11.37
N GLY A 42 -1.57 -18.82 -10.92
CA GLY A 42 -0.49 -19.59 -11.54
C GLY A 42 0.93 -19.16 -11.19
N SER A 43 1.10 -18.08 -10.43
CA SER A 43 2.40 -17.59 -9.96
C SER A 43 2.65 -17.96 -8.50
N ILE A 44 3.93 -18.21 -8.18
CA ILE A 44 4.40 -18.32 -6.80
C ILE A 44 5.13 -17.03 -6.46
N LEU A 45 4.72 -16.37 -5.40
CA LEU A 45 5.23 -15.09 -4.95
C LEU A 45 5.70 -15.21 -3.50
N SER A 46 6.79 -14.57 -3.14
CA SER A 46 7.15 -14.41 -1.73
C SER A 46 6.36 -13.24 -1.16
N VAL A 47 5.75 -13.46 -0.02
CA VAL A 47 4.87 -12.48 0.64
C VAL A 47 5.42 -12.22 2.03
N PHE A 48 5.57 -10.94 2.38
CA PHE A 48 6.07 -10.48 3.68
C PHE A 48 5.07 -9.48 4.29
N PHE A 49 5.00 -9.45 5.61
CA PHE A 49 4.34 -8.38 6.33
C PHE A 49 5.40 -7.53 7.02
N LEU A 50 5.42 -6.25 6.69
CA LEU A 50 6.37 -5.28 7.18
C LEU A 50 5.67 -4.32 8.15
N LYS A 51 5.99 -4.40 9.43
CA LYS A 51 5.51 -3.49 10.46
C LYS A 51 6.40 -2.25 10.47
N PRO A 52 5.87 -1.05 10.22
CA PRO A 52 6.66 0.17 10.24
C PRO A 52 7.18 0.48 11.65
N GLU A 53 8.40 1.02 11.74
CA GLU A 53 8.90 1.65 12.95
C GLU A 53 8.31 3.06 13.11
N PRO A 54 8.27 3.64 14.32
CA PRO A 54 7.62 4.94 14.59
C PRO A 54 8.06 6.08 13.67
N HIS A 55 9.33 6.09 13.24
CA HIS A 55 9.82 7.11 12.34
C HIS A 55 9.30 6.96 10.89
N MET A 56 8.96 5.73 10.46
CA MET A 56 8.32 5.47 9.17
C MET A 56 6.82 5.76 9.24
N GLU A 57 6.17 5.42 10.37
CA GLU A 57 4.78 5.79 10.64
C GLU A 57 4.59 7.30 10.54
N SER A 58 5.42 8.08 11.23
CA SER A 58 5.33 9.54 11.22
C SER A 58 5.72 10.18 9.89
N SER A 59 6.64 9.57 9.12
CA SER A 59 7.10 10.14 7.85
C SER A 59 6.15 9.85 6.69
N PHE A 60 5.48 8.69 6.68
CA PHE A 60 4.70 8.23 5.54
C PHE A 60 3.23 7.94 5.88
N GLY A 61 2.82 8.09 7.14
CA GLY A 61 1.44 7.85 7.58
C GLY A 61 1.05 6.37 7.56
N PHE A 62 2.00 5.47 7.76
CA PHE A 62 1.73 4.04 7.86
C PHE A 62 1.22 3.70 9.25
N GLU A 63 -0.01 3.22 9.38
CA GLU A 63 -0.64 2.92 10.67
C GLU A 63 -0.69 1.42 10.99
N SER A 64 -0.47 0.57 9.98
CA SER A 64 -0.59 -0.89 10.10
C SER A 64 0.56 -1.58 9.38
N GLU A 65 0.63 -2.91 9.51
CA GLU A 65 1.58 -3.69 8.74
C GLU A 65 1.28 -3.60 7.23
N ILE A 66 2.33 -3.61 6.42
CA ILE A 66 2.26 -3.42 4.98
C ILE A 66 2.49 -4.75 4.28
N LEU A 67 1.55 -5.13 3.40
CA LEU A 67 1.74 -6.24 2.48
C LEU A 67 2.89 -5.93 1.53
N THR A 68 3.89 -6.81 1.52
CA THR A 68 5.02 -6.73 0.59
C THR A 68 5.09 -8.00 -0.23
N ILE A 69 5.05 -7.88 -1.54
CA ILE A 69 5.09 -8.99 -2.50
C ILE A 69 6.40 -8.94 -3.26
N TYR A 70 7.12 -10.06 -3.29
CA TYR A 70 8.27 -10.20 -4.16
C TYR A 70 7.96 -11.16 -5.31
N SER A 71 8.07 -10.65 -6.52
CA SER A 71 7.95 -11.39 -7.77
C SER A 71 9.31 -11.79 -8.28
N HIS A 72 9.55 -13.10 -8.36
CA HIS A 72 10.80 -13.70 -8.86
C HIS A 72 10.93 -13.69 -10.40
N TYR A 73 9.91 -13.16 -11.09
CA TYR A 73 9.85 -13.14 -12.54
C TYR A 73 10.55 -11.90 -13.10
N ASP A 74 11.20 -12.04 -14.25
CA ASP A 74 11.92 -10.97 -14.93
C ASP A 74 11.02 -9.83 -15.45
N SER A 75 9.71 -10.05 -15.47
CA SER A 75 8.71 -9.06 -15.83
C SER A 75 7.57 -9.00 -14.83
N LEU A 76 7.10 -7.78 -14.53
CA LEU A 76 5.86 -7.59 -13.82
C LEU A 76 4.67 -7.82 -14.74
N GLU A 77 3.67 -8.52 -14.23
CA GLU A 77 2.43 -8.81 -14.94
C GLU A 77 1.20 -8.39 -14.14
N PRO A 78 0.06 -8.10 -14.81
CA PRO A 78 -1.18 -7.72 -14.14
C PRO A 78 -1.62 -8.70 -13.04
N ARG A 79 -1.35 -10.00 -13.20
CA ARG A 79 -1.66 -11.03 -12.20
C ARG A 79 -0.95 -10.84 -10.86
N THR A 80 0.21 -10.17 -10.84
CA THR A 80 0.90 -9.83 -9.58
C THR A 80 0.09 -8.82 -8.78
N ILE A 81 -0.51 -7.83 -9.46
CA ILE A 81 -1.38 -6.85 -8.79
C ILE A 81 -2.71 -7.49 -8.39
N GLN A 82 -3.30 -8.31 -9.26
CA GLN A 82 -4.53 -9.06 -8.94
C GLN A 82 -4.37 -9.99 -7.72
N ALA A 83 -3.16 -10.52 -7.49
CA ALA A 83 -2.87 -11.35 -6.34
C ALA A 83 -3.01 -10.61 -4.99
N ILE A 84 -2.91 -9.28 -5.00
CA ILE A 84 -3.03 -8.44 -3.80
C ILE A 84 -4.37 -8.68 -3.10
N ASP A 85 -5.48 -8.62 -3.85
CA ASP A 85 -6.83 -8.79 -3.27
C ASP A 85 -6.98 -10.14 -2.59
N LYS A 86 -6.46 -11.19 -3.23
CA LYS A 86 -6.45 -12.52 -2.65
C LYS A 86 -5.62 -12.57 -1.36
N PHE A 87 -4.41 -12.00 -1.38
CA PHE A 87 -3.53 -12.07 -0.21
C PHE A 87 -4.02 -11.22 0.96
N LEU A 88 -4.71 -10.10 0.71
CA LEU A 88 -5.31 -9.26 1.75
C LEU A 88 -6.57 -9.90 2.36
N SER A 89 -7.30 -10.72 1.60
CA SER A 89 -8.50 -11.41 2.09
C SER A 89 -8.22 -12.73 2.80
N ASP A 90 -7.05 -13.33 2.56
CA ASP A 90 -6.65 -14.60 3.15
C ASP A 90 -6.04 -14.40 4.55
N GLU A 91 -6.20 -15.41 5.44
CA GLU A 91 -5.45 -15.45 6.69
C GLU A 91 -3.92 -15.66 6.42
N PRO A 92 -3.02 -15.05 7.22
CA PRO A 92 -3.28 -14.26 8.41
C PRO A 92 -3.37 -12.73 8.16
N ALA A 93 -3.56 -12.28 6.92
CA ALA A 93 -3.57 -10.86 6.56
C ALA A 93 -4.84 -10.13 7.02
N LYS A 94 -5.97 -10.81 7.03
CA LYS A 94 -7.29 -10.24 7.29
C LYS A 94 -7.36 -9.48 8.62
N GLY A 95 -7.67 -8.18 8.53
CA GLY A 95 -7.80 -7.31 9.71
C GLY A 95 -6.49 -6.90 10.38
N ARG A 96 -5.33 -7.30 9.81
CA ARG A 96 -3.99 -7.01 10.35
C ARG A 96 -3.21 -6.04 9.46
N ILE A 97 -3.42 -6.13 8.15
CA ILE A 97 -2.61 -5.45 7.12
C ILE A 97 -3.33 -4.20 6.62
N ASP A 98 -2.56 -3.16 6.31
CA ASP A 98 -3.06 -2.01 5.57
C ASP A 98 -3.56 -2.46 4.18
N THR A 99 -4.80 -2.13 3.87
CA THR A 99 -5.42 -2.48 2.60
C THR A 99 -5.11 -1.49 1.49
N MET A 100 -4.57 -0.34 1.83
CA MET A 100 -4.36 0.78 0.89
C MET A 100 -2.92 0.87 0.39
N THR A 101 -1.95 0.38 1.15
CA THR A 101 -0.53 0.47 0.81
C THR A 101 0.03 -0.92 0.57
N VAL A 102 0.68 -1.12 -0.57
CA VAL A 102 1.33 -2.39 -0.92
C VAL A 102 2.70 -2.12 -1.52
N PHE A 103 3.70 -2.85 -1.06
CA PHE A 103 5.03 -2.82 -1.64
C PHE A 103 5.21 -3.98 -2.62
N ILE A 104 5.80 -3.72 -3.77
CA ILE A 104 6.02 -4.70 -4.83
C ILE A 104 7.51 -4.70 -5.19
N ILE A 105 8.17 -5.78 -4.88
CA ILE A 105 9.57 -6.03 -5.24
C ILE A 105 9.58 -6.90 -6.49
N SER A 106 10.40 -6.56 -7.48
CA SER A 106 10.46 -7.28 -8.75
C SER A 106 11.87 -7.37 -9.28
N GLU A 107 12.17 -8.47 -9.99
CA GLU A 107 13.40 -8.61 -10.80
C GLU A 107 13.35 -7.77 -12.08
N SER A 108 12.16 -7.29 -12.46
CA SER A 108 11.98 -6.41 -13.61
C SER A 108 12.80 -5.13 -13.47
N LYS A 109 13.36 -4.69 -14.58
CA LYS A 109 13.96 -3.36 -14.68
C LYS A 109 12.85 -2.31 -14.64
N ASN A 110 13.01 -1.30 -13.81
CA ASN A 110 12.06 -0.18 -13.66
C ASN A 110 10.61 -0.58 -13.29
N PRO A 111 10.39 -1.34 -12.20
CA PRO A 111 9.06 -1.74 -11.78
C PRO A 111 8.16 -0.56 -11.44
N VAL A 112 8.72 0.57 -11.02
CA VAL A 112 8.00 1.80 -10.66
C VAL A 112 7.22 2.36 -11.86
N ALA A 113 7.86 2.47 -13.02
CA ALA A 113 7.18 2.97 -14.23
C ALA A 113 6.05 2.05 -14.67
N TRP A 114 6.27 0.74 -14.63
CA TRP A 114 5.25 -0.24 -14.97
C TRP A 114 4.05 -0.17 -14.02
N ILE A 115 4.31 -0.12 -12.70
CA ILE A 115 3.26 0.00 -11.67
C ILE A 115 2.46 1.28 -11.87
N HIS A 116 3.13 2.41 -12.11
CA HIS A 116 2.46 3.68 -12.35
C HIS A 116 1.56 3.64 -13.59
N GLN A 117 2.05 3.06 -14.69
CA GLN A 117 1.26 2.90 -15.92
C GLN A 117 0.04 1.99 -15.67
N TYR A 118 0.24 0.85 -15.00
CA TYR A 118 -0.84 -0.07 -14.66
C TYR A 118 -1.89 0.60 -13.76
N ALA A 119 -1.47 1.26 -12.69
CA ALA A 119 -2.36 1.93 -11.75
C ALA A 119 -3.21 3.02 -12.44
N THR A 120 -2.59 3.79 -13.32
CA THR A 120 -3.29 4.82 -14.10
C THR A 120 -4.31 4.22 -15.06
N ALA A 121 -3.93 3.18 -15.81
CA ALA A 121 -4.81 2.53 -16.79
C ALA A 121 -6.00 1.81 -16.15
N ASN A 122 -5.81 1.22 -14.97
CA ASN A 122 -6.82 0.42 -14.28
C ASN A 122 -7.53 1.17 -13.15
N ARG A 123 -7.25 2.47 -12.98
CA ARG A 123 -7.80 3.30 -11.88
C ARG A 123 -7.57 2.68 -10.51
N GLU A 124 -6.39 2.08 -10.33
CA GLU A 124 -6.00 1.49 -9.05
C GLU A 124 -5.97 2.57 -7.95
N SER A 125 -6.71 2.35 -6.88
CA SER A 125 -6.85 3.30 -5.77
C SER A 125 -5.80 3.13 -4.70
N ARG A 126 -5.15 1.96 -4.65
CA ARG A 126 -4.11 1.66 -3.67
C ARG A 126 -2.80 2.37 -4.01
N LEU A 127 -2.04 2.63 -2.98
CA LEU A 127 -0.68 3.10 -3.07
C LEU A 127 0.25 1.91 -3.33
N LEU A 128 0.65 1.73 -4.57
CA LEU A 128 1.58 0.68 -4.96
C LEU A 128 2.99 1.27 -5.06
N ALA A 129 3.88 0.87 -4.15
CA ALA A 129 5.28 1.26 -4.21
C ALA A 129 6.14 0.13 -4.80
N GLY A 130 6.87 0.44 -5.88
CA GLY A 130 7.71 -0.51 -6.61
C GLY A 130 9.18 -0.46 -6.19
N PHE A 131 9.80 -1.64 -6.10
CA PHE A 131 11.23 -1.76 -5.78
C PHE A 131 11.90 -2.74 -6.74
N GLU A 132 13.02 -2.32 -7.32
CA GLU A 132 13.85 -3.20 -8.14
C GLU A 132 14.72 -4.08 -7.24
N ALA A 133 14.60 -5.40 -7.39
CA ALA A 133 15.30 -6.37 -6.56
C ALA A 133 16.82 -6.23 -6.64
N ASN A 134 17.36 -5.97 -7.85
CA ASN A 134 18.79 -5.77 -8.04
C ASN A 134 19.30 -4.54 -7.26
N LYS A 135 18.57 -3.43 -7.30
CA LYS A 135 18.94 -2.22 -6.55
C LYS A 135 18.93 -2.46 -5.04
N LEU A 136 17.97 -3.23 -4.54
CA LEU A 136 17.92 -3.64 -3.13
C LEU A 136 19.12 -4.49 -2.73
N ARG A 137 19.57 -5.42 -3.59
CA ARG A 137 20.76 -6.26 -3.33
C ARG A 137 22.04 -5.46 -3.35
N GLU A 138 22.23 -4.62 -4.38
CA GLU A 138 23.43 -3.81 -4.56
C GLU A 138 23.63 -2.81 -3.43
N GLN A 139 22.54 -2.20 -2.95
CA GLN A 139 22.57 -1.17 -1.93
C GLN A 139 22.05 -1.66 -0.56
N LYS A 140 22.14 -2.97 -0.29
CA LYS A 140 21.58 -3.61 0.91
C LYS A 140 22.09 -3.09 2.25
N ASN A 141 23.18 -2.32 2.25
CA ASN A 141 23.77 -1.74 3.45
C ASN A 141 23.49 -0.22 3.58
N ASP A 142 22.78 0.38 2.62
CA ASP A 142 22.36 1.78 2.73
C ASP A 142 21.11 1.88 3.62
N PRO A 143 21.20 2.45 4.83
CA PRO A 143 20.05 2.55 5.75
C PRO A 143 18.98 3.54 5.28
N TRP A 144 19.29 4.37 4.29
CA TRP A 144 18.37 5.39 3.77
C TRP A 144 17.69 4.97 2.46
N LEU A 145 18.12 3.84 1.87
CA LEU A 145 17.67 3.40 0.55
C LEU A 145 16.13 3.33 0.46
N VAL A 146 15.50 2.55 1.35
CA VAL A 146 14.05 2.32 1.30
C VAL A 146 13.30 3.63 1.56
N ARG A 147 13.73 4.43 2.54
CA ARG A 147 13.13 5.72 2.83
C ARG A 147 13.22 6.69 1.65
N LYS A 148 14.38 6.71 0.96
CA LYS A 148 14.59 7.51 -0.25
C LYS A 148 13.65 7.07 -1.37
N LEU A 149 13.60 5.75 -1.67
CA LEU A 149 12.76 5.20 -2.72
C LEU A 149 11.27 5.41 -2.45
N LEU A 150 10.84 5.30 -1.21
CA LEU A 150 9.47 5.63 -0.80
C LEU A 150 9.20 7.13 -0.97
N GLY A 151 10.11 7.99 -0.54
CA GLY A 151 9.98 9.44 -0.71
C GLY A 151 9.83 9.84 -2.18
N GLU A 152 10.63 9.25 -3.07
CA GLU A 152 10.57 9.49 -4.51
C GLU A 152 9.23 9.05 -5.14
N GLN A 153 8.57 8.04 -4.59
CA GLN A 153 7.31 7.51 -5.11
C GLN A 153 6.07 8.10 -4.45
N LEU A 154 6.14 8.44 -3.17
CA LEU A 154 5.01 8.93 -2.39
C LEU A 154 4.88 10.46 -2.43
N TYR A 155 5.99 11.18 -2.54
CA TYR A 155 6.02 12.64 -2.54
C TYR A 155 6.21 13.34 -3.90
N PRO A 156 6.32 12.69 -5.08
CA PRO A 156 6.39 13.42 -6.34
C PRO A 156 5.06 14.10 -6.69
N ARG A 157 3.98 13.79 -5.96
CA ARG A 157 2.72 14.51 -6.09
C ARG A 157 2.81 15.81 -5.31
N ASP A 158 2.52 16.90 -6.01
CA ASP A 158 2.18 18.16 -5.36
C ASP A 158 0.93 17.91 -4.48
N LEU A 159 1.15 17.70 -3.18
CA LEU A 159 0.07 17.51 -2.19
C LEU A 159 -0.84 18.74 -2.10
N PHE A 160 -0.38 19.88 -2.61
CA PHE A 160 -1.14 21.12 -2.72
C PHE A 160 -1.80 21.31 -4.09
N ASP A 161 -1.68 20.33 -5.02
CA ASP A 161 -2.38 20.41 -6.30
C ASP A 161 -3.90 20.32 -6.08
N PHE A 162 -4.54 21.46 -6.25
CA PHE A 162 -5.98 21.65 -6.08
C PHE A 162 -6.78 21.52 -7.39
N ARG A 163 -6.14 21.11 -8.49
CA ARG A 163 -6.78 21.03 -9.82
C ARG A 163 -7.71 19.85 -9.94
N LEU A 164 -7.36 18.72 -9.35
CA LEU A 164 -8.12 17.47 -9.41
C LEU A 164 -8.62 17.04 -8.03
N PRO A 165 -9.78 16.36 -7.97
CA PRO A 165 -10.25 15.73 -6.74
C PRO A 165 -9.28 14.64 -6.25
N ILE A 166 -9.21 14.46 -4.93
CA ILE A 166 -8.43 13.39 -4.31
C ILE A 166 -9.18 12.08 -4.45
N HIS A 167 -8.61 11.15 -5.21
CA HIS A 167 -9.18 9.81 -5.41
C HIS A 167 -8.56 8.76 -4.48
N ASN A 168 -7.35 8.99 -3.97
CA ASN A 168 -6.62 8.07 -3.11
C ASN A 168 -6.74 8.50 -1.65
N ASP A 169 -7.11 7.57 -0.78
CA ASP A 169 -7.32 7.80 0.64
C ASP A 169 -6.03 8.19 1.38
N ALA A 170 -4.87 7.73 0.91
CA ALA A 170 -3.57 8.09 1.47
C ALA A 170 -3.25 9.60 1.38
N PHE A 171 -3.94 10.33 0.49
CA PHE A 171 -3.78 11.78 0.31
C PHE A 171 -4.96 12.59 0.83
N PHE A 172 -5.95 11.94 1.46
CA PHE A 172 -7.11 12.60 2.02
C PHE A 172 -6.92 12.81 3.52
N PHE A 173 -6.59 14.02 3.92
CA PHE A 173 -6.36 14.39 5.32
C PHE A 173 -7.46 15.29 5.85
N GLY A 174 -7.81 15.07 7.12
CA GLY A 174 -8.80 15.87 7.84
C GLY A 174 -10.24 15.60 7.43
N ARG A 175 -11.15 16.46 7.92
CA ARG A 175 -12.60 16.42 7.68
C ARG A 175 -13.29 15.12 8.13
N GLU A 176 -12.73 14.42 9.09
CA GLU A 176 -13.34 13.21 9.64
C GLU A 176 -14.71 13.48 10.25
N ASP A 177 -14.90 14.63 10.91
CA ASP A 177 -16.19 15.03 11.47
C ASP A 177 -17.25 15.16 10.36
N LEU A 178 -16.87 15.77 9.24
CA LEU A 178 -17.75 15.92 8.09
C LEU A 178 -18.13 14.56 7.46
N LEU A 179 -17.14 13.67 7.32
CA LEU A 179 -17.36 12.31 6.82
C LEU A 179 -18.25 11.50 7.75
N PHE A 180 -18.01 11.62 9.06
CA PHE A 180 -18.84 10.96 10.08
C PHE A 180 -20.29 11.45 10.02
N ASP A 181 -20.51 12.75 9.93
CA ASP A 181 -21.83 13.35 9.81
C ASP A 181 -22.57 12.89 8.56
N PHE A 182 -21.89 12.89 7.40
CA PHE A 182 -22.50 12.40 6.14
C PHE A 182 -22.82 10.91 6.21
N ASN A 183 -21.95 10.09 6.80
CA ASN A 183 -22.19 8.67 6.97
C ASN A 183 -23.42 8.40 7.88
N ASN A 184 -23.58 9.16 8.96
CA ASN A 184 -24.75 9.06 9.83
C ASN A 184 -26.02 9.50 9.14
N THR A 185 -25.96 10.59 8.35
CA THR A 185 -27.10 11.07 7.55
C THR A 185 -27.52 10.02 6.51
N TYR A 186 -26.55 9.42 5.83
CA TYR A 186 -26.77 8.33 4.88
C TYR A 186 -27.49 7.13 5.55
N LYS A 187 -27.01 6.69 6.72
CA LYS A 187 -27.60 5.57 7.48
C LYS A 187 -29.06 5.86 7.92
N ARG A 188 -29.40 7.14 8.10
CA ARG A 188 -30.78 7.57 8.43
C ARG A 188 -31.65 7.81 7.21
N SER A 189 -31.14 7.58 5.99
CA SER A 189 -31.83 7.88 4.73
C SER A 189 -32.26 9.35 4.60
N GLU A 190 -31.51 10.26 5.18
CA GLU A 190 -31.76 11.70 5.13
C GLU A 190 -31.00 12.34 3.96
N ASN A 191 -31.64 13.35 3.33
CA ASN A 191 -30.99 14.13 2.28
C ASN A 191 -30.06 15.19 2.87
N ARG A 192 -28.81 15.23 2.42
CA ARG A 192 -27.84 16.25 2.84
C ARG A 192 -27.03 16.77 1.66
N GLY A 193 -26.79 18.07 1.62
CA GLY A 193 -25.99 18.72 0.60
C GLY A 193 -24.71 19.31 1.15
N LEU A 194 -23.63 19.27 0.37
CA LEU A 194 -22.35 19.91 0.69
C LEU A 194 -22.17 21.15 -0.19
N PHE A 195 -22.26 22.31 0.43
CA PHE A 195 -22.11 23.61 -0.23
C PHE A 195 -20.78 24.26 0.15
N GLY A 196 -20.22 25.05 -0.73
CA GLY A 196 -18.98 25.78 -0.50
C GLY A 196 -18.32 26.25 -1.80
N LEU A 197 -17.26 27.01 -1.66
CA LEU A 197 -16.51 27.59 -2.79
C LEU A 197 -15.97 26.50 -3.74
N ARG A 198 -15.69 26.90 -4.96
CA ARG A 198 -15.02 26.01 -5.94
C ARG A 198 -13.65 25.61 -5.41
N LYS A 199 -13.23 24.38 -5.68
CA LYS A 199 -11.93 23.82 -5.29
C LYS A 199 -11.70 23.65 -3.77
N THR A 200 -12.75 23.61 -2.97
CA THR A 200 -12.65 23.34 -1.52
C THR A 200 -12.68 21.84 -1.15
N GLY A 201 -12.49 20.96 -2.12
CA GLY A 201 -12.41 19.52 -1.89
C GLY A 201 -13.76 18.80 -1.70
N LYS A 202 -14.88 19.40 -2.09
CA LYS A 202 -16.22 18.76 -1.97
C LYS A 202 -16.28 17.41 -2.68
N THR A 203 -15.82 17.35 -3.91
CA THR A 203 -15.79 16.11 -4.71
C THR A 203 -14.90 15.04 -4.07
N SER A 204 -13.76 15.43 -3.47
CA SER A 204 -12.88 14.51 -2.74
C SER A 204 -13.58 13.90 -1.52
N VAL A 205 -14.39 14.69 -0.79
CA VAL A 205 -15.22 14.20 0.32
C VAL A 205 -16.22 13.16 -0.16
N PHE A 206 -16.92 13.42 -1.29
CA PHE A 206 -17.87 12.46 -1.84
C PHE A 206 -17.19 11.16 -2.30
N PHE A 207 -16.02 11.22 -2.91
CA PHE A 207 -15.27 10.03 -3.29
C PHE A 207 -14.84 9.22 -2.07
N LYS A 208 -14.36 9.87 -1.01
CA LYS A 208 -14.01 9.20 0.25
C LYS A 208 -15.23 8.55 0.90
N LEU A 209 -16.35 9.27 0.97
CA LEU A 209 -17.61 8.76 1.51
C LEU A 209 -18.10 7.54 0.72
N GLY A 210 -18.07 7.61 -0.62
CA GLY A 210 -18.48 6.50 -1.48
C GLY A 210 -17.67 5.23 -1.22
N ARG A 211 -16.34 5.36 -1.10
CA ARG A 211 -15.48 4.22 -0.77
C ARG A 211 -15.79 3.63 0.62
N ARG A 212 -16.05 4.48 1.63
CA ARG A 212 -16.43 4.01 2.98
C ARG A 212 -17.75 3.23 2.95
N ILE A 213 -18.75 3.73 2.23
CA ILE A 213 -20.05 3.06 2.09
C ILE A 213 -19.89 1.73 1.35
N GLN A 214 -19.14 1.69 0.26
CA GLN A 214 -18.87 0.46 -0.49
C GLN A 214 -18.11 -0.57 0.35
N ALA A 215 -17.08 -0.13 1.09
CA ALA A 215 -16.31 -1.02 1.97
C ALA A 215 -17.14 -1.61 3.12
N ALA A 216 -18.14 -0.87 3.60
CA ALA A 216 -19.07 -1.34 4.62
C ALA A 216 -20.20 -2.24 4.06
N ASN A 217 -20.28 -2.45 2.75
CA ASN A 217 -21.43 -3.08 2.07
C ASN A 217 -22.79 -2.45 2.41
N ASP A 218 -22.80 -1.16 2.77
CA ASP A 218 -24.00 -0.45 3.26
C ASP A 218 -24.87 0.12 2.11
N GLY A 219 -24.58 -0.17 0.85
CA GLY A 219 -25.38 0.29 -0.28
C GLY A 219 -24.61 0.68 -1.54
N TYR A 220 -25.30 1.30 -2.50
CA TYR A 220 -24.75 1.79 -3.75
C TYR A 220 -24.51 3.30 -3.68
N PHE A 221 -23.31 3.71 -4.13
CA PHE A 221 -22.98 5.12 -4.29
C PHE A 221 -22.81 5.41 -5.79
N PHE A 222 -23.54 6.37 -6.31
CA PHE A 222 -23.51 6.79 -7.71
C PHE A 222 -22.75 8.09 -7.90
#